data_6521cb3d2419fbe76d77fc76391aa8c1
#
_entry.id   6521cb3d2419fbe76d77fc76391aa8c1
#
_cell.length_a   1.000
_cell.length_b   1.000
_cell.length_c   1.000
_cell.angle_alpha   90.00
_cell.angle_beta   90.00
_cell.angle_gamma   90.00
#
_symmetry.space_group_name_H-M   'P 1'
#
loop_
_entity.id
_entity.type
_entity.pdbx_description
1 polymer ?
#
loop_
_entity_poly.entity_id
_entity_poly.type
_entity_poly.pdbx_seq_one_letter_code
_entity_poly.pdbx_strand_id
1 'polypeptide(L)'
;MNVSFQINYRAEYGQSLCVIETKASILGWTEEHPLVMNCHGQDFWTVSLPISDFAGEVQYKYAIRLQNGGFIYEAGEPRRLVLNANDKKLVVRDQWQVDDYEKAFMTTAFKEALFRREDPPQPSLQREGVKGNVRFSIVVPQVLPTQGVAIVGNIPELGNWNTDDKVAMCDCEFPLWQATIQVAADQVIEYKYVVYDLHSGKVVDMEWGENRVVWGLQENMVICQNDRTFRRTQPRFKGAGVAVPVFSLRTEEGFGIGEFQDLKKLADWAAKTGQKMIQTLPINDTTLTHTNRDSYPYNAVSVFALHPIYINIEKMGRLTPAQKKKYEATKAAFNAKAIADYQCVYDEKMKYFKLLFKRDKEALFSSEEYKSFWAKNEEWLEPYAAFLAKRDK
;
A
#
# COMPACT_ATOMS: atom_id res chain seq x y z
N MET A 1 -22.20 -26.30 8.15
CA MET A 1 -22.32 -25.17 7.20
C MET A 1 -22.10 -25.68 5.78
N ASN A 2 -22.82 -25.13 4.77
CA ASN A 2 -22.55 -25.44 3.37
C ASN A 2 -21.98 -24.19 2.68
N VAL A 3 -20.82 -24.31 2.05
CA VAL A 3 -20.17 -23.20 1.33
C VAL A 3 -20.21 -23.46 -0.17
N SER A 4 -20.63 -22.46 -0.95
CA SER A 4 -20.68 -22.51 -2.39
C SER A 4 -19.85 -21.38 -3.00
N PHE A 5 -18.86 -21.69 -3.83
CA PHE A 5 -18.11 -20.74 -4.62
C PHE A 5 -18.72 -20.60 -6.00
N GLN A 6 -18.85 -19.38 -6.49
CA GLN A 6 -19.43 -19.04 -7.79
C GLN A 6 -18.55 -17.97 -8.46
N ILE A 7 -18.18 -18.22 -9.72
CA ILE A 7 -17.38 -17.28 -10.52
C ILE A 7 -17.70 -17.38 -12.00
N ASN A 8 -17.70 -16.23 -12.69
CA ASN A 8 -17.77 -16.20 -14.15
C ASN A 8 -16.35 -16.15 -14.73
N TYR A 9 -16.02 -17.13 -15.56
CA TYR A 9 -14.74 -17.19 -16.23
C TYR A 9 -14.83 -18.00 -17.52
N ARG A 10 -14.38 -17.44 -18.63
CA ARG A 10 -14.34 -18.15 -19.91
C ARG A 10 -13.07 -18.99 -20.02
N ALA A 11 -13.20 -20.27 -19.73
CA ALA A 11 -12.11 -21.23 -19.88
C ALA A 11 -12.01 -21.76 -21.32
N GLU A 12 -10.81 -22.14 -21.74
CA GLU A 12 -10.58 -22.81 -23.01
C GLU A 12 -10.90 -24.31 -22.91
N TYR A 13 -11.05 -24.96 -24.06
CA TYR A 13 -11.31 -26.40 -24.09
C TYR A 13 -10.19 -27.20 -23.40
N GLY A 14 -10.58 -28.08 -22.50
CA GLY A 14 -9.65 -28.91 -21.71
C GLY A 14 -9.07 -28.23 -20.45
N GLN A 15 -9.52 -27.01 -20.14
CA GLN A 15 -9.23 -26.34 -18.88
C GLN A 15 -10.38 -26.55 -17.88
N SER A 16 -10.06 -26.55 -16.60
CA SER A 16 -11.05 -26.54 -15.51
C SER A 16 -10.66 -25.52 -14.46
N LEU A 17 -11.64 -24.87 -13.83
CA LEU A 17 -11.40 -23.99 -12.69
C LEU A 17 -11.37 -24.81 -11.40
N CYS A 18 -10.55 -24.33 -10.47
CA CYS A 18 -10.48 -24.85 -9.12
C CYS A 18 -10.18 -23.76 -8.10
N VAL A 19 -10.47 -24.06 -6.83
CA VAL A 19 -10.12 -23.25 -5.68
C VAL A 19 -9.00 -23.95 -4.94
N ILE A 20 -7.95 -23.21 -4.59
CA ILE A 20 -6.76 -23.71 -3.88
C ILE A 20 -6.49 -22.82 -2.69
N GLU A 21 -6.25 -23.42 -1.52
CA GLU A 21 -5.77 -22.70 -0.32
C GLU A 21 -4.31 -22.27 -0.52
N THR A 22 -4.01 -21.04 -0.08
CA THR A 22 -2.68 -20.44 -0.26
C THR A 22 -1.85 -20.38 1.01
N LYS A 23 -2.47 -20.61 2.16
CA LYS A 23 -1.83 -20.70 3.48
C LYS A 23 -2.16 -22.05 4.07
N ALA A 24 -1.42 -22.47 5.13
CA ALA A 24 -1.53 -23.79 5.73
C ALA A 24 -2.90 -24.43 5.49
N SER A 25 -2.94 -25.50 4.72
CA SER A 25 -4.18 -26.12 4.23
C SER A 25 -5.04 -26.58 5.42
N ILE A 26 -6.07 -25.81 5.73
CA ILE A 26 -6.99 -26.08 6.82
C ILE A 26 -8.13 -27.00 6.33
N LEU A 27 -8.56 -26.78 5.09
CA LEU A 27 -9.66 -27.50 4.46
C LEU A 27 -9.18 -28.56 3.44
N GLY A 28 -7.88 -28.62 3.19
CA GLY A 28 -7.26 -29.64 2.34
C GLY A 28 -7.28 -29.32 0.84
N TRP A 29 -7.57 -28.08 0.43
CA TRP A 29 -7.62 -27.71 -1.00
C TRP A 29 -6.23 -27.33 -1.51
N THR A 30 -5.39 -28.33 -1.75
CA THR A 30 -4.02 -28.16 -2.24
C THR A 30 -3.92 -28.34 -3.76
N GLU A 31 -2.74 -28.12 -4.35
CA GLU A 31 -2.50 -28.45 -5.76
C GLU A 31 -2.68 -29.94 -6.07
N GLU A 32 -2.36 -30.82 -5.11
CA GLU A 32 -2.58 -32.26 -5.23
C GLU A 32 -4.07 -32.61 -5.16
N HIS A 33 -4.83 -31.90 -4.34
CA HIS A 33 -6.25 -32.08 -4.09
C HIS A 33 -7.04 -30.77 -4.25
N PRO A 34 -7.06 -30.18 -5.47
CA PRO A 34 -7.75 -28.91 -5.67
C PRO A 34 -9.27 -29.09 -5.59
N LEU A 35 -9.97 -28.09 -5.08
CA LEU A 35 -11.42 -28.05 -5.11
C LEU A 35 -11.90 -27.71 -6.53
N VAL A 36 -12.17 -28.75 -7.34
CA VAL A 36 -12.53 -28.58 -8.76
C VAL A 36 -13.96 -28.09 -8.89
N MET A 37 -14.17 -27.10 -9.73
CA MET A 37 -15.46 -26.48 -9.99
C MET A 37 -16.18 -27.13 -11.18
N ASN A 38 -17.50 -27.06 -11.18
CA ASN A 38 -18.36 -27.50 -12.26
C ASN A 38 -18.76 -26.30 -13.13
N CYS A 39 -18.64 -26.45 -14.46
CA CYS A 39 -19.07 -25.42 -15.41
C CYS A 39 -20.54 -25.57 -15.76
N HIS A 40 -21.28 -24.48 -15.69
CA HIS A 40 -22.69 -24.41 -16.10
C HIS A 40 -22.82 -23.43 -17.26
N GLY A 41 -23.16 -23.95 -18.42
CA GLY A 41 -23.18 -23.15 -19.67
C GLY A 41 -21.77 -22.88 -20.19
N GLN A 42 -21.51 -21.64 -20.62
CA GLN A 42 -20.22 -21.29 -21.23
C GLN A 42 -19.18 -20.75 -20.24
N ASP A 43 -19.62 -20.01 -19.21
CA ASP A 43 -18.71 -19.18 -18.42
C ASP A 43 -18.96 -19.22 -16.89
N PHE A 44 -20.05 -19.85 -16.43
CA PHE A 44 -20.41 -19.86 -15.01
C PHE A 44 -19.93 -21.12 -14.31
N TRP A 45 -19.08 -20.95 -13.33
CA TRP A 45 -18.46 -22.04 -12.56
C TRP A 45 -18.92 -22.05 -11.12
N THR A 46 -19.26 -23.22 -10.62
CA THR A 46 -19.69 -23.40 -9.22
C THR A 46 -19.07 -24.65 -8.60
N VAL A 47 -18.89 -24.59 -7.29
CA VAL A 47 -18.62 -25.75 -6.46
C VAL A 47 -19.26 -25.53 -5.07
N SER A 48 -19.85 -26.57 -4.52
CA SER A 48 -20.46 -26.52 -3.18
C SER A 48 -19.99 -27.69 -2.36
N LEU A 49 -19.68 -27.46 -1.09
CA LEU A 49 -19.20 -28.48 -0.17
C LEU A 49 -19.71 -28.22 1.24
N PRO A 50 -19.97 -29.28 2.01
CA PRO A 50 -20.21 -29.17 3.44
C PRO A 50 -18.88 -28.89 4.16
N ILE A 51 -18.87 -27.94 5.09
CA ILE A 51 -17.77 -27.70 6.01
C ILE A 51 -18.31 -27.98 7.41
N SER A 52 -17.73 -28.97 8.10
CA SER A 52 -18.06 -29.31 9.48
C SER A 52 -17.00 -28.75 10.41
N ASP A 53 -17.45 -28.21 11.55
CA ASP A 53 -16.65 -27.87 12.73
C ASP A 53 -15.48 -26.87 12.53
N PHE A 54 -15.53 -26.07 11.46
CA PHE A 54 -14.57 -25.00 11.25
C PHE A 54 -15.21 -23.61 11.29
N ALA A 55 -14.68 -22.73 12.14
CA ALA A 55 -14.92 -21.30 12.12
C ALA A 55 -13.56 -20.59 12.14
N GLY A 56 -13.34 -19.65 11.22
CA GLY A 56 -12.08 -18.96 11.09
C GLY A 56 -11.87 -18.38 9.70
N GLU A 57 -10.65 -17.93 9.42
CA GLU A 57 -10.26 -17.35 8.14
C GLU A 57 -9.59 -18.40 7.23
N VAL A 58 -10.06 -18.51 6.01
CA VAL A 58 -9.47 -19.30 4.93
C VAL A 58 -8.90 -18.34 3.88
N GLN A 59 -7.68 -18.59 3.43
CA GLN A 59 -7.07 -17.86 2.33
C GLN A 59 -6.99 -18.74 1.08
N TYR A 60 -7.53 -18.25 -0.03
CA TYR A 60 -7.65 -19.04 -1.26
C TYR A 60 -7.40 -18.21 -2.52
N LYS A 61 -7.12 -18.90 -3.61
CA LYS A 61 -7.09 -18.37 -4.98
C LYS A 61 -7.88 -19.26 -5.91
N TYR A 62 -8.39 -18.65 -6.99
CA TYR A 62 -8.81 -19.43 -8.13
C TYR A 62 -7.62 -19.75 -9.01
N ALA A 63 -7.64 -20.95 -9.59
CA ALA A 63 -6.66 -21.39 -10.56
C ALA A 63 -7.32 -22.12 -11.72
N ILE A 64 -6.72 -22.01 -12.91
CA ILE A 64 -7.04 -22.79 -14.08
C ILE A 64 -6.14 -24.01 -14.05
N ARG A 65 -6.72 -25.20 -13.98
CA ARG A 65 -6.00 -26.45 -14.13
C ARG A 65 -5.89 -26.80 -15.62
N LEU A 66 -4.67 -26.98 -16.09
CA LEU A 66 -4.35 -27.33 -17.46
C LEU A 66 -4.37 -28.85 -17.68
N GLN A 67 -4.47 -29.31 -18.93
CA GLN A 67 -4.47 -30.73 -19.31
C GLN A 67 -3.17 -31.44 -18.89
N ASN A 68 -2.03 -30.74 -18.85
CA ASN A 68 -0.74 -31.27 -18.40
C ASN A 68 -0.59 -31.35 -16.88
N GLY A 69 -1.62 -31.00 -16.11
CA GLY A 69 -1.62 -30.97 -14.67
C GLY A 69 -1.07 -29.69 -14.03
N GLY A 70 -0.59 -28.72 -14.82
CA GLY A 70 -0.14 -27.42 -14.34
C GLY A 70 -1.30 -26.50 -13.97
N PHE A 71 -0.98 -25.40 -13.24
CA PHE A 71 -1.94 -24.40 -12.81
C PHE A 71 -1.56 -23.01 -13.28
N ILE A 72 -2.57 -22.21 -13.67
CA ILE A 72 -2.47 -20.77 -13.89
C ILE A 72 -3.33 -20.10 -12.84
N TYR A 73 -2.70 -19.41 -11.90
CA TYR A 73 -3.40 -18.70 -10.82
C TYR A 73 -3.93 -17.35 -11.27
N GLU A 74 -5.05 -16.94 -10.69
CA GLU A 74 -5.48 -15.54 -10.78
C GLU A 74 -4.40 -14.61 -10.20
N ALA A 75 -4.37 -13.37 -10.68
CA ALA A 75 -3.43 -12.35 -10.21
C ALA A 75 -3.75 -11.85 -8.78
N GLY A 76 -2.91 -10.95 -8.26
CA GLY A 76 -3.14 -10.28 -6.97
C GLY A 76 -2.87 -11.14 -5.75
N GLU A 77 -3.27 -10.62 -4.60
CA GLU A 77 -3.13 -11.29 -3.30
C GLU A 77 -4.20 -12.38 -3.11
N PRO A 78 -3.95 -13.38 -2.26
CA PRO A 78 -4.95 -14.37 -1.89
C PRO A 78 -6.21 -13.72 -1.32
N ARG A 79 -7.35 -14.29 -1.66
CA ARG A 79 -8.65 -13.90 -1.11
C ARG A 79 -8.78 -14.40 0.32
N ARG A 80 -9.54 -13.67 1.13
CA ARG A 80 -9.86 -14.04 2.50
C ARG A 80 -11.35 -14.32 2.63
N LEU A 81 -11.69 -15.44 3.23
CA LEU A 81 -13.05 -15.82 3.55
C LEU A 81 -13.16 -16.12 5.04
N VAL A 82 -14.01 -15.37 5.74
CA VAL A 82 -14.31 -15.62 7.15
C VAL A 82 -15.53 -16.51 7.24
N LEU A 83 -15.34 -17.69 7.79
CA LEU A 83 -16.38 -18.69 8.05
C LEU A 83 -16.87 -18.54 9.49
N ASN A 84 -18.16 -18.24 9.66
CA ASN A 84 -18.77 -18.13 10.97
C ASN A 84 -19.59 -19.40 11.28
N ALA A 85 -19.46 -19.92 12.48
CA ALA A 85 -20.17 -21.13 12.91
C ALA A 85 -21.73 -21.03 12.80
N ASN A 86 -22.26 -19.81 12.80
CA ASN A 86 -23.69 -19.55 12.71
C ASN A 86 -24.24 -19.51 11.27
N ASP A 87 -23.37 -19.43 10.26
CA ASP A 87 -23.79 -19.39 8.86
C ASP A 87 -24.17 -20.81 8.42
N LYS A 88 -25.45 -21.04 8.10
CA LYS A 88 -25.93 -22.37 7.65
C LYS A 88 -25.57 -22.62 6.19
N LYS A 89 -25.72 -21.62 5.33
CA LYS A 89 -25.42 -21.66 3.91
C LYS A 89 -24.72 -20.35 3.51
N LEU A 90 -23.50 -20.47 2.98
CA LEU A 90 -22.67 -19.34 2.54
C LEU A 90 -22.43 -19.45 1.03
N VAL A 91 -22.78 -18.42 0.29
CA VAL A 91 -22.50 -18.32 -1.16
C VAL A 91 -21.48 -17.22 -1.37
N VAL A 92 -20.34 -17.56 -1.96
CA VAL A 92 -19.24 -16.65 -2.29
C VAL A 92 -19.26 -16.41 -3.79
N ARG A 93 -19.51 -15.18 -4.20
CA ARG A 93 -19.53 -14.75 -5.59
C ARG A 93 -18.32 -13.87 -5.86
N ASP A 94 -17.45 -14.37 -6.69
CA ASP A 94 -16.18 -13.75 -7.00
C ASP A 94 -16.08 -13.36 -8.48
N GLN A 95 -15.16 -12.45 -8.76
CA GLN A 95 -14.73 -12.10 -10.11
C GLN A 95 -13.26 -12.45 -10.25
N TRP A 96 -12.84 -13.03 -11.38
CA TRP A 96 -11.44 -13.39 -11.65
C TRP A 96 -10.52 -12.17 -11.54
N GLN A 97 -9.43 -12.31 -10.79
CA GLN A 97 -8.43 -11.24 -10.63
C GLN A 97 -7.44 -11.26 -11.79
N VAL A 98 -7.35 -10.17 -12.52
CA VAL A 98 -6.34 -9.95 -13.58
C VAL A 98 -5.36 -8.85 -13.14
N ASP A 99 -4.14 -8.92 -13.64
CA ASP A 99 -3.21 -7.79 -13.55
C ASP A 99 -3.71 -6.67 -14.46
N ASP A 100 -4.00 -5.52 -13.88
CA ASP A 100 -4.42 -4.32 -14.59
C ASP A 100 -3.67 -3.08 -14.06
N TYR A 101 -4.02 -1.92 -14.62
CA TYR A 101 -3.39 -0.65 -14.26
C TYR A 101 -3.61 -0.27 -12.77
N GLU A 102 -4.65 -0.79 -12.12
CA GLU A 102 -4.91 -0.51 -10.71
C GLU A 102 -3.88 -1.15 -9.78
N LYS A 103 -3.13 -2.15 -10.25
CA LYS A 103 -2.04 -2.78 -9.49
C LYS A 103 -1.00 -1.75 -8.99
N ALA A 104 -0.71 -0.72 -9.77
CA ALA A 104 0.19 0.35 -9.36
C ALA A 104 -0.29 1.06 -8.09
N PHE A 105 -1.60 1.27 -7.95
CA PHE A 105 -2.21 1.95 -6.81
C PHE A 105 -2.30 1.08 -5.55
N MET A 106 -2.01 -0.21 -5.66
CA MET A 106 -1.93 -1.13 -4.53
C MET A 106 -0.56 -1.11 -3.84
N THR A 107 0.44 -0.44 -4.44
CA THR A 107 1.78 -0.33 -3.87
C THR A 107 1.80 0.59 -2.65
N THR A 108 2.78 0.37 -1.75
CA THR A 108 2.99 1.18 -0.54
C THR A 108 3.06 2.68 -0.83
N ALA A 109 3.70 3.08 -1.94
CA ALA A 109 3.80 4.49 -2.33
C ALA A 109 2.44 5.16 -2.53
N PHE A 110 1.48 4.44 -3.09
CA PHE A 110 0.11 4.96 -3.28
C PHE A 110 -0.75 4.74 -2.03
N LYS A 111 -0.77 3.54 -1.48
CA LYS A 111 -1.59 3.19 -0.31
C LYS A 111 -1.27 4.01 0.92
N GLU A 112 0.02 4.15 1.24
CA GLU A 112 0.47 4.68 2.53
C GLU A 112 0.93 6.13 2.47
N ALA A 113 1.22 6.66 1.28
CA ALA A 113 1.61 8.05 1.13
C ALA A 113 0.53 8.91 0.46
N LEU A 114 0.09 8.54 -0.76
CA LEU A 114 -0.81 9.39 -1.54
C LEU A 114 -2.27 9.28 -1.11
N PHE A 115 -2.75 8.05 -0.84
CA PHE A 115 -4.13 7.77 -0.44
C PHE A 115 -4.26 7.44 1.04
N ARG A 116 -3.19 7.64 1.81
CA ARG A 116 -3.19 7.38 3.25
C ARG A 116 -4.29 8.18 3.95
N ARG A 117 -5.04 7.50 4.80
CA ARG A 117 -6.02 8.10 5.69
C ARG A 117 -5.36 8.33 7.05
N GLU A 118 -5.40 9.56 7.55
CA GLU A 118 -4.78 9.93 8.83
C GLU A 118 -5.55 9.38 10.03
N ASP A 119 -6.87 9.28 9.91
CA ASP A 119 -7.71 8.67 10.92
C ASP A 119 -8.21 7.30 10.43
N PRO A 120 -8.10 6.24 11.25
CA PRO A 120 -8.85 5.04 10.96
C PRO A 120 -10.32 5.41 10.88
N PRO A 121 -11.08 4.89 9.90
CA PRO A 121 -12.49 5.17 9.77
C PRO A 121 -13.16 4.89 11.09
N GLN A 122 -14.16 5.71 11.42
CA GLN A 122 -14.84 5.59 12.71
C GLN A 122 -15.25 4.14 12.98
N PRO A 123 -14.93 3.58 14.16
CA PRO A 123 -15.21 2.18 14.49
C PRO A 123 -16.70 1.81 14.41
N SER A 124 -17.59 2.78 14.24
CA SER A 124 -19.03 2.60 14.11
C SER A 124 -19.45 1.86 12.83
N LEU A 125 -18.60 1.77 11.81
CA LEU A 125 -18.82 0.97 10.61
C LEU A 125 -18.04 -0.35 10.66
N GLN A 126 -18.27 -1.12 11.72
CA GLN A 126 -18.23 -2.58 11.77
C GLN A 126 -16.89 -3.31 11.69
N ARG A 127 -16.28 -3.52 12.82
CA ARG A 127 -15.34 -4.65 13.00
C ARG A 127 -15.99 -5.92 13.55
N GLU A 128 -17.09 -5.85 14.26
CA GLU A 128 -17.72 -7.04 14.84
C GLU A 128 -19.24 -6.89 14.91
N GLY A 129 -19.97 -7.83 14.29
CA GLY A 129 -21.34 -8.13 14.65
C GLY A 129 -22.44 -7.46 13.85
N VAL A 130 -22.22 -6.85 12.69
CA VAL A 130 -23.36 -6.51 11.85
C VAL A 130 -23.97 -7.80 11.32
N LYS A 131 -25.11 -8.09 11.90
CA LYS A 131 -25.96 -9.19 11.44
C LYS A 131 -26.55 -8.77 10.11
N GLY A 132 -26.20 -9.48 9.06
CA GLY A 132 -26.74 -9.28 7.74
C GLY A 132 -26.47 -10.51 6.87
N ASN A 133 -27.28 -10.65 5.84
CA ASN A 133 -27.24 -11.79 4.95
C ASN A 133 -26.70 -11.47 3.54
N VAL A 134 -26.38 -10.20 3.27
CA VAL A 134 -25.66 -9.80 2.05
C VAL A 134 -24.45 -8.97 2.45
N ARG A 135 -23.26 -9.48 2.15
CA ARG A 135 -21.95 -8.86 2.42
C ARG A 135 -21.35 -8.43 1.10
N PHE A 136 -21.14 -7.13 0.92
CA PHE A 136 -20.50 -6.56 -0.26
C PHE A 136 -19.04 -6.26 0.02
N SER A 137 -18.20 -6.53 -0.95
CA SER A 137 -16.82 -6.04 -0.94
C SER A 137 -16.39 -5.55 -2.33
N ILE A 138 -15.55 -4.51 -2.36
CA ILE A 138 -14.98 -3.97 -3.59
C ILE A 138 -13.62 -3.36 -3.31
N VAL A 139 -12.69 -3.49 -4.27
CA VAL A 139 -11.37 -2.86 -4.20
C VAL A 139 -11.40 -1.52 -4.95
N VAL A 140 -11.21 -0.41 -4.21
CA VAL A 140 -11.23 0.95 -4.78
C VAL A 140 -10.03 1.74 -4.24
N PRO A 141 -8.84 1.63 -4.87
CA PRO A 141 -7.63 2.28 -4.36
C PRO A 141 -7.58 3.78 -4.64
N GLN A 142 -8.23 4.26 -5.70
CA GLN A 142 -8.17 5.66 -6.12
C GLN A 142 -9.26 6.51 -5.47
N VAL A 143 -9.30 6.53 -4.14
CA VAL A 143 -10.23 7.33 -3.33
C VAL A 143 -9.41 8.25 -2.43
N LEU A 144 -9.61 9.56 -2.55
CA LEU A 144 -8.89 10.56 -1.75
C LEU A 144 -9.20 10.39 -0.25
N PRO A 145 -8.30 10.82 0.65
CA PRO A 145 -8.53 10.75 2.10
C PRO A 145 -9.82 11.43 2.56
N THR A 146 -10.28 12.45 1.82
CA THR A 146 -11.53 13.18 2.09
C THR A 146 -12.79 12.52 1.52
N GLN A 147 -12.68 11.34 0.93
CA GLN A 147 -13.76 10.65 0.23
C GLN A 147 -14.02 9.27 0.83
N GLY A 148 -15.25 8.79 0.70
CA GLY A 148 -15.68 7.45 1.07
C GLY A 148 -16.31 6.72 -0.11
N VAL A 149 -16.46 5.40 0.01
CA VAL A 149 -17.23 4.56 -0.90
C VAL A 149 -18.54 4.18 -0.23
N ALA A 150 -19.60 4.15 -0.99
CA ALA A 150 -20.91 3.71 -0.53
C ALA A 150 -21.65 2.91 -1.60
N ILE A 151 -22.75 2.27 -1.23
CA ILE A 151 -23.64 1.52 -2.13
C ILE A 151 -24.98 2.22 -2.18
N VAL A 152 -25.56 2.29 -3.36
CA VAL A 152 -26.97 2.67 -3.60
C VAL A 152 -27.66 1.60 -4.44
N GLY A 153 -28.96 1.40 -4.27
CA GLY A 153 -29.68 0.36 -5.02
C GLY A 153 -31.19 0.50 -4.96
N ASN A 154 -31.86 -0.48 -5.58
CA ASN A 154 -33.32 -0.49 -5.80
C ASN A 154 -34.16 -0.89 -4.58
N ILE A 155 -33.55 -1.20 -3.45
CA ILE A 155 -34.24 -1.62 -2.23
C ILE A 155 -34.14 -0.57 -1.13
N PRO A 156 -35.05 -0.54 -0.14
CA PRO A 156 -35.01 0.43 0.95
C PRO A 156 -33.68 0.42 1.72
N GLU A 157 -33.11 -0.76 1.95
CA GLU A 157 -31.84 -0.94 2.64
C GLU A 157 -30.64 -0.33 1.89
N LEU A 158 -30.80 -0.01 0.61
CA LEU A 158 -29.82 0.68 -0.25
C LEU A 158 -30.33 2.05 -0.72
N GLY A 159 -31.31 2.64 -0.03
CA GLY A 159 -31.83 3.98 -0.24
C GLY A 159 -32.74 4.15 -1.46
N ASN A 160 -33.24 3.09 -2.12
CA ASN A 160 -34.09 3.20 -3.31
C ASN A 160 -33.53 4.16 -4.37
N TRP A 161 -32.22 4.06 -4.66
CA TRP A 161 -31.46 4.94 -5.53
C TRP A 161 -31.30 6.39 -5.04
N ASN A 162 -31.80 6.73 -3.85
CA ASN A 162 -31.53 8.03 -3.24
C ASN A 162 -30.09 8.09 -2.71
N THR A 163 -29.26 8.94 -3.29
CA THR A 163 -27.85 9.07 -2.89
C THR A 163 -27.65 9.68 -1.50
N ASP A 164 -28.66 10.30 -0.93
CA ASP A 164 -28.60 10.81 0.44
C ASP A 164 -28.75 9.67 1.47
N ASP A 165 -29.47 8.60 1.09
CA ASP A 165 -29.69 7.40 1.90
C ASP A 165 -28.72 6.25 1.56
N LYS A 166 -27.59 6.56 0.92
CA LYS A 166 -26.55 5.59 0.58
C LYS A 166 -25.99 4.83 1.78
N VAL A 167 -25.62 3.58 1.61
CA VAL A 167 -24.96 2.78 2.64
C VAL A 167 -23.45 2.97 2.55
N ALA A 168 -22.88 3.66 3.52
CA ALA A 168 -21.43 3.85 3.60
C ALA A 168 -20.70 2.53 3.82
N MET A 169 -19.56 2.35 3.19
CA MET A 169 -18.71 1.17 3.33
C MET A 169 -17.53 1.45 4.26
N CYS A 170 -17.12 0.43 5.04
CA CYS A 170 -15.90 0.45 5.84
C CYS A 170 -14.67 0.30 4.93
N ASP A 171 -13.64 1.11 5.22
CA ASP A 171 -12.30 1.04 4.61
C ASP A 171 -11.25 0.49 5.60
N CYS A 172 -11.70 -0.30 6.58
CA CYS A 172 -10.85 -0.86 7.64
C CYS A 172 -9.63 -1.65 7.10
N GLU A 173 -9.74 -2.16 5.89
CA GLU A 173 -8.67 -2.85 5.16
C GLU A 173 -8.36 -2.16 3.82
N PHE A 174 -8.32 -0.81 3.83
CA PHE A 174 -8.04 -0.05 2.60
C PHE A 174 -6.92 -0.68 1.77
N PRO A 175 -7.10 -0.83 0.45
CA PRO A 175 -8.16 -0.30 -0.42
C PRO A 175 -9.41 -1.19 -0.59
N LEU A 176 -9.58 -2.21 0.24
CA LEU A 176 -10.80 -3.02 0.29
C LEU A 176 -11.88 -2.28 1.07
N TRP A 177 -13.06 -2.16 0.46
CA TRP A 177 -14.24 -1.54 1.05
C TRP A 177 -15.31 -2.60 1.27
N GLN A 178 -15.95 -2.58 2.43
CA GLN A 178 -16.91 -3.60 2.83
C GLN A 178 -18.18 -3.01 3.43
N ALA A 179 -19.33 -3.62 3.15
CA ALA A 179 -20.60 -3.33 3.80
C ALA A 179 -21.43 -4.59 3.94
N THR A 180 -22.28 -4.63 4.97
CA THR A 180 -23.19 -5.73 5.20
C THR A 180 -24.60 -5.18 5.41
N ILE A 181 -25.60 -5.77 4.75
CA ILE A 181 -27.01 -5.40 4.91
C ILE A 181 -27.83 -6.64 5.21
N GLN A 182 -29.00 -6.42 5.80
CA GLN A 182 -30.00 -7.45 6.04
C GLN A 182 -31.15 -7.25 5.06
N VAL A 183 -31.43 -8.23 4.23
CA VAL A 183 -32.45 -8.18 3.18
C VAL A 183 -33.39 -9.39 3.30
N ALA A 184 -34.64 -9.24 2.91
CA ALA A 184 -35.57 -10.36 2.85
C ALA A 184 -35.17 -11.39 1.76
N ALA A 185 -35.53 -12.64 1.96
CA ALA A 185 -35.31 -13.69 0.93
C ALA A 185 -36.06 -13.36 -0.36
N ASP A 186 -35.62 -13.99 -1.46
CA ASP A 186 -36.21 -13.91 -2.81
C ASP A 186 -36.20 -12.50 -3.45
N GLN A 187 -35.50 -11.53 -2.85
CA GLN A 187 -35.29 -10.22 -3.49
C GLN A 187 -34.16 -10.24 -4.50
N VAL A 188 -34.38 -9.52 -5.61
CA VAL A 188 -33.35 -9.18 -6.58
C VAL A 188 -32.85 -7.77 -6.26
N ILE A 189 -31.57 -7.65 -5.96
CA ILE A 189 -30.94 -6.39 -5.56
C ILE A 189 -30.16 -5.85 -6.76
N GLU A 190 -30.61 -4.74 -7.31
CA GLU A 190 -29.82 -3.96 -8.25
C GLU A 190 -29.09 -2.84 -7.49
N TYR A 191 -27.80 -2.66 -7.76
CA TYR A 191 -27.00 -1.70 -7.02
C TYR A 191 -25.84 -1.12 -7.86
N LYS A 192 -25.29 -0.01 -7.38
CA LYS A 192 -24.06 0.61 -7.85
C LYS A 192 -23.24 1.08 -6.67
N TYR A 193 -21.93 1.11 -6.85
CA TYR A 193 -21.04 1.81 -5.94
C TYR A 193 -20.94 3.28 -6.31
N VAL A 194 -20.78 4.12 -5.29
CA VAL A 194 -20.59 5.57 -5.42
C VAL A 194 -19.41 6.01 -4.56
N VAL A 195 -18.71 7.04 -5.01
CA VAL A 195 -17.72 7.76 -4.20
C VAL A 195 -18.37 9.05 -3.73
N TYR A 196 -18.27 9.35 -2.45
CA TYR A 196 -18.84 10.56 -1.86
C TYR A 196 -17.80 11.33 -1.06
N ASP A 197 -17.99 12.63 -0.94
CA ASP A 197 -17.18 13.50 -0.11
C ASP A 197 -17.60 13.34 1.37
N LEU A 198 -16.64 13.06 2.26
CA LEU A 198 -16.91 12.79 3.68
C LEU A 198 -17.41 14.01 4.44
N HIS A 199 -17.07 15.22 4.00
CA HIS A 199 -17.47 16.47 4.67
C HIS A 199 -18.88 16.90 4.29
N SER A 200 -19.20 16.90 2.99
CA SER A 200 -20.50 17.33 2.49
C SER A 200 -21.53 16.21 2.38
N GLY A 201 -21.12 14.96 2.45
CA GLY A 201 -21.96 13.78 2.21
C GLY A 201 -22.35 13.59 0.73
N LYS A 202 -22.01 14.50 -0.17
CA LYS A 202 -22.44 14.46 -1.57
C LYS A 202 -21.67 13.44 -2.40
N VAL A 203 -22.38 12.74 -3.27
CA VAL A 203 -21.77 11.84 -4.25
C VAL A 203 -20.98 12.67 -5.28
N VAL A 204 -19.73 12.29 -5.49
CA VAL A 204 -18.78 12.93 -6.41
C VAL A 204 -18.44 12.05 -7.61
N ASP A 205 -18.75 10.75 -7.53
CA ASP A 205 -18.56 9.77 -8.60
C ASP A 205 -19.52 8.60 -8.44
N MET A 206 -20.01 8.07 -9.55
CA MET A 206 -20.89 6.89 -9.59
C MET A 206 -20.38 5.92 -10.64
N GLU A 207 -20.51 4.63 -10.38
CA GLU A 207 -20.13 3.60 -11.34
C GLU A 207 -20.82 3.78 -12.67
N TRP A 208 -20.05 3.63 -13.74
CA TRP A 208 -20.57 3.62 -15.10
C TRP A 208 -21.09 2.24 -15.52
N GLY A 209 -21.94 2.21 -16.56
CA GLY A 209 -22.49 0.99 -17.14
C GLY A 209 -23.71 0.46 -16.41
N GLU A 210 -24.06 -0.79 -16.67
CA GLU A 210 -25.24 -1.47 -16.14
C GLU A 210 -25.20 -1.60 -14.60
N ASN A 211 -26.39 -1.74 -13.99
CA ASN A 211 -26.48 -2.04 -12.58
C ASN A 211 -25.82 -3.38 -12.25
N ARG A 212 -25.20 -3.50 -11.09
CA ARG A 212 -24.80 -4.79 -10.56
C ARG A 212 -26.03 -5.49 -9.97
N VAL A 213 -26.01 -6.80 -9.91
CA VAL A 213 -27.17 -7.57 -9.46
C VAL A 213 -26.76 -8.65 -8.47
N VAL A 214 -27.45 -8.70 -7.33
CA VAL A 214 -27.45 -9.85 -6.42
C VAL A 214 -28.80 -10.53 -6.53
N TRP A 215 -28.82 -11.84 -6.72
CA TRP A 215 -30.01 -12.66 -6.89
C TRP A 215 -29.92 -14.00 -6.15
N GLY A 216 -31.03 -14.69 -5.99
CA GLY A 216 -31.07 -16.04 -5.41
C GLY A 216 -30.81 -16.11 -3.92
N LEU A 217 -31.06 -15.03 -3.17
CA LEU A 217 -31.02 -15.01 -1.73
C LEU A 217 -32.15 -15.87 -1.17
N GLN A 218 -31.84 -16.81 -0.28
CA GLN A 218 -32.78 -17.73 0.34
C GLN A 218 -32.78 -17.55 1.88
N GLU A 219 -33.75 -18.10 2.54
CA GLU A 219 -33.74 -18.15 4.01
C GLU A 219 -32.50 -18.87 4.55
N ASN A 220 -31.97 -18.37 5.64
CA ASN A 220 -30.76 -18.91 6.29
C ASN A 220 -29.50 -18.96 5.37
N MET A 221 -29.45 -18.15 4.32
CA MET A 221 -28.31 -18.00 3.40
C MET A 221 -27.64 -16.67 3.65
N VAL A 222 -26.30 -16.66 3.55
CA VAL A 222 -25.46 -15.47 3.46
C VAL A 222 -24.82 -15.43 2.09
N ILE A 223 -24.88 -14.30 1.40
CA ILE A 223 -24.19 -14.05 0.13
C ILE A 223 -23.04 -13.09 0.38
N CYS A 224 -21.81 -13.51 0.05
CA CYS A 224 -20.63 -12.65 -0.06
C CYS A 224 -20.48 -12.25 -1.54
N GLN A 225 -20.81 -11.02 -1.85
CA GLN A 225 -20.68 -10.44 -3.20
C GLN A 225 -19.37 -9.68 -3.28
N ASN A 226 -18.35 -10.30 -3.86
CA ASN A 226 -16.99 -9.75 -3.97
C ASN A 226 -16.76 -9.17 -5.36
N ASP A 227 -17.02 -7.89 -5.50
CA ASP A 227 -16.79 -7.15 -6.72
C ASP A 227 -15.32 -6.72 -6.80
N ARG A 228 -14.78 -6.68 -8.02
CA ARG A 228 -13.35 -6.46 -8.20
C ARG A 228 -12.98 -4.98 -8.20
N THR A 229 -13.56 -4.22 -9.11
CA THR A 229 -13.15 -2.84 -9.38
C THR A 229 -14.35 -1.93 -9.52
N PHE A 230 -14.15 -0.68 -9.12
CA PHE A 230 -15.10 0.39 -9.38
C PHE A 230 -15.04 0.78 -10.86
N ARG A 231 -16.15 0.65 -11.58
CA ARG A 231 -16.21 0.89 -13.03
C ARG A 231 -16.22 2.38 -13.32
N ARG A 232 -15.11 2.89 -13.87
CA ARG A 232 -14.94 4.28 -14.28
C ARG A 232 -14.80 4.40 -15.79
N THR A 233 -15.27 5.51 -16.33
CA THR A 233 -15.06 5.84 -17.76
C THR A 233 -13.62 6.24 -18.03
N GLN A 234 -12.92 6.78 -17.02
CA GLN A 234 -11.52 7.18 -17.11
C GLN A 234 -10.81 7.01 -15.77
N PRO A 235 -9.48 6.73 -15.77
CA PRO A 235 -8.67 6.76 -14.55
C PRO A 235 -8.79 8.13 -13.88
N ARG A 236 -9.04 8.15 -12.58
CA ARG A 236 -9.24 9.40 -11.82
C ARG A 236 -7.94 10.04 -11.38
N PHE A 237 -6.94 9.23 -11.07
CA PHE A 237 -5.65 9.75 -10.68
C PHE A 237 -4.89 10.25 -11.89
N LYS A 238 -4.57 11.56 -11.86
CA LYS A 238 -3.64 12.21 -12.77
C LYS A 238 -2.58 12.89 -11.92
N GLY A 239 -1.34 12.53 -12.14
CA GLY A 239 -0.23 13.07 -11.38
C GLY A 239 1.01 13.23 -12.26
N ALA A 240 1.73 14.32 -12.05
CA ALA A 240 3.08 14.52 -12.54
C ALA A 240 4.04 14.57 -11.37
N GLY A 241 5.29 14.26 -11.60
CA GLY A 241 6.34 14.30 -10.59
C GLY A 241 7.72 14.40 -11.23
N VAL A 242 8.73 14.56 -10.39
CA VAL A 242 10.12 14.57 -10.82
C VAL A 242 10.90 13.42 -10.21
N ALA A 243 11.78 12.81 -10.98
CA ALA A 243 12.79 11.88 -10.50
C ALA A 243 14.12 12.63 -10.42
N VAL A 244 14.72 12.70 -9.22
CA VAL A 244 15.93 13.51 -9.01
C VAL A 244 16.81 12.89 -7.93
N PRO A 245 18.14 12.80 -8.16
CA PRO A 245 19.07 12.42 -7.10
C PRO A 245 19.25 13.57 -6.11
N VAL A 246 19.31 13.27 -4.81
CA VAL A 246 19.50 14.30 -3.77
C VAL A 246 20.77 15.10 -4.00
N PHE A 247 21.86 14.47 -4.39
CA PHE A 247 23.13 15.14 -4.64
C PHE A 247 23.08 16.23 -5.72
N SER A 248 22.11 16.20 -6.62
CA SER A 248 21.94 17.22 -7.67
C SER A 248 21.11 18.43 -7.23
N LEU A 249 20.46 18.38 -6.07
CA LEU A 249 19.65 19.48 -5.52
C LEU A 249 20.54 20.57 -4.90
N ARG A 250 21.45 21.13 -5.69
CA ARG A 250 22.41 22.12 -5.20
C ARG A 250 21.74 23.47 -4.99
N THR A 251 21.87 23.99 -3.78
CA THR A 251 21.43 25.35 -3.42
C THR A 251 22.57 26.15 -2.80
N GLU A 252 22.40 27.44 -2.66
CA GLU A 252 23.37 28.31 -1.98
C GLU A 252 23.60 27.95 -0.51
N GLU A 253 22.62 27.30 0.11
CA GLU A 253 22.71 26.84 1.50
C GLU A 253 23.44 25.50 1.64
N GLY A 254 23.51 24.71 0.56
CA GLY A 254 24.21 23.42 0.53
C GLY A 254 25.73 23.56 0.54
N PHE A 255 26.43 22.47 0.84
CA PHE A 255 27.91 22.43 0.93
C PHE A 255 28.55 21.83 -0.33
N GLY A 256 28.22 22.42 -1.51
CA GLY A 256 28.74 21.97 -2.81
C GLY A 256 28.03 20.75 -3.42
N ILE A 257 27.09 20.17 -2.68
CA ILE A 257 26.26 19.03 -3.07
C ILE A 257 24.86 19.25 -2.50
N GLY A 258 23.83 18.59 -3.09
CA GLY A 258 22.48 18.60 -2.52
C GLY A 258 22.40 17.86 -1.18
N GLU A 259 21.61 18.36 -0.26
CA GLU A 259 21.47 17.87 1.10
C GLU A 259 20.01 17.57 1.44
N PHE A 260 19.74 16.89 2.57
CA PHE A 260 18.35 16.60 3.01
C PHE A 260 17.52 17.88 3.21
N GLN A 261 18.15 19.01 3.53
CA GLN A 261 17.42 20.28 3.64
C GLN A 261 16.91 20.78 2.27
N ASP A 262 17.57 20.42 1.19
CA ASP A 262 17.15 20.80 -0.14
C ASP A 262 15.93 20.03 -0.62
N LEU A 263 15.70 18.81 -0.09
CA LEU A 263 14.46 18.07 -0.31
C LEU A 263 13.22 18.82 0.20
N LYS A 264 13.34 19.55 1.32
CA LYS A 264 12.22 20.37 1.82
C LYS A 264 11.84 21.46 0.84
N LYS A 265 12.84 22.15 0.29
CA LYS A 265 12.64 23.18 -0.74
C LYS A 265 12.04 22.60 -2.02
N LEU A 266 12.51 21.41 -2.41
CA LEU A 266 11.95 20.70 -3.56
C LEU A 266 10.48 20.27 -3.30
N ALA A 267 10.15 19.82 -2.10
CA ALA A 267 8.78 19.48 -1.74
C ALA A 267 7.86 20.71 -1.79
N ASP A 268 8.30 21.85 -1.26
CA ASP A 268 7.57 23.11 -1.33
C ASP A 268 7.36 23.59 -2.78
N TRP A 269 8.38 23.45 -3.61
CA TRP A 269 8.28 23.75 -5.03
C TRP A 269 7.32 22.81 -5.75
N ALA A 270 7.42 21.51 -5.50
CA ALA A 270 6.52 20.52 -6.08
C ALA A 270 5.06 20.80 -5.71
N ALA A 271 4.78 21.11 -4.45
CA ALA A 271 3.45 21.49 -3.99
C ALA A 271 2.92 22.75 -4.73
N LYS A 272 3.75 23.80 -4.85
CA LYS A 272 3.39 25.04 -5.54
C LYS A 272 3.13 24.85 -7.04
N THR A 273 3.80 23.88 -7.67
CA THR A 273 3.66 23.56 -9.10
C THR A 273 2.63 22.46 -9.37
N GLY A 274 1.93 22.00 -8.33
CA GLY A 274 0.88 20.97 -8.46
C GLY A 274 1.39 19.57 -8.73
N GLN A 275 2.68 19.29 -8.53
CA GLN A 275 3.24 17.96 -8.64
C GLN A 275 2.76 17.07 -7.48
N LYS A 276 2.59 15.78 -7.77
CA LYS A 276 2.04 14.81 -6.81
C LYS A 276 3.09 13.84 -6.27
N MET A 277 4.25 13.75 -6.93
CA MET A 277 5.32 12.82 -6.54
C MET A 277 6.70 13.44 -6.72
N ILE A 278 7.60 13.08 -5.83
CA ILE A 278 9.05 13.26 -5.96
C ILE A 278 9.66 11.86 -5.79
N GLN A 279 10.40 11.40 -6.80
CA GLN A 279 11.17 10.17 -6.72
C GLN A 279 12.64 10.54 -6.52
N THR A 280 13.23 10.13 -5.40
CA THR A 280 14.67 10.24 -5.20
C THR A 280 15.38 8.96 -5.65
N LEU A 281 16.64 9.07 -6.09
CA LEU A 281 17.51 7.90 -6.15
C LEU A 281 17.85 7.43 -4.73
N PRO A 282 18.41 6.20 -4.57
CA PRO A 282 18.79 5.71 -3.23
C PRO A 282 19.65 6.72 -2.49
N ILE A 283 19.32 6.92 -1.21
CA ILE A 283 20.00 7.90 -0.32
C ILE A 283 20.76 7.20 0.80
N ASN A 284 20.86 5.88 0.71
CA ASN A 284 21.52 5.05 1.68
C ASN A 284 23.04 5.20 1.62
N ASP A 285 23.71 4.80 2.70
CA ASP A 285 25.18 4.85 2.77
C ASP A 285 25.84 3.91 1.76
N THR A 286 26.72 4.47 0.95
CA THR A 286 27.52 3.77 -0.06
C THR A 286 29.01 3.81 0.25
N THR A 287 29.41 4.32 1.43
CA THR A 287 30.82 4.52 1.80
C THR A 287 31.52 3.19 2.08
N LEU A 288 32.20 2.66 1.09
CA LEU A 288 32.97 1.43 1.18
C LEU A 288 34.47 1.65 0.97
N THR A 289 34.85 2.46 -0.02
CA THR A 289 36.24 2.62 -0.47
C THR A 289 36.85 3.97 -0.07
N HIS A 290 36.06 4.90 0.42
CA HIS A 290 36.43 6.30 0.66
C HIS A 290 37.00 7.01 -0.58
N THR A 291 36.49 6.64 -1.76
CA THR A 291 36.87 7.24 -3.05
C THR A 291 35.62 7.71 -3.80
N ASN A 292 35.86 8.38 -4.96
CA ASN A 292 34.74 8.77 -5.84
C ASN A 292 33.85 7.60 -6.32
N ARG A 293 34.30 6.35 -6.18
CA ARG A 293 33.48 5.17 -6.50
C ARG A 293 32.24 5.08 -5.60
N ASP A 294 32.33 5.59 -4.38
CA ASP A 294 31.24 5.60 -3.41
C ASP A 294 30.14 6.62 -3.76
N SER A 295 30.33 7.43 -4.81
CA SER A 295 29.29 8.35 -5.29
C SER A 295 28.12 7.65 -6.01
N TYR A 296 28.26 6.36 -6.33
CA TYR A 296 27.24 5.60 -7.05
C TYR A 296 26.12 5.14 -6.09
N PRO A 297 24.88 5.69 -6.22
CA PRO A 297 23.85 5.54 -5.20
C PRO A 297 23.29 4.13 -5.07
N TYR A 298 23.53 3.25 -6.05
CA TYR A 298 23.01 1.88 -6.04
C TYR A 298 23.93 0.85 -5.36
N ASN A 299 25.11 1.27 -4.88
CA ASN A 299 26.04 0.40 -4.13
C ASN A 299 25.90 0.59 -2.62
N ALA A 300 24.69 0.57 -2.10
CA ALA A 300 24.45 0.75 -0.68
C ALA A 300 25.07 -0.37 0.17
N VAL A 301 25.80 0.01 1.22
CA VAL A 301 26.35 -0.91 2.23
C VAL A 301 25.35 -1.21 3.34
N SER A 302 24.27 -0.44 3.42
CA SER A 302 23.16 -0.65 4.36
C SER A 302 21.85 -0.21 3.72
N VAL A 303 20.78 -0.97 3.95
CA VAL A 303 19.42 -0.60 3.54
C VAL A 303 18.74 0.35 4.53
N PHE A 304 19.31 0.54 5.72
CA PHE A 304 18.77 1.38 6.79
C PHE A 304 19.54 2.70 6.94
N ALA A 305 20.88 2.63 6.92
CA ALA A 305 21.73 3.80 7.17
C ALA A 305 21.69 4.78 5.99
N LEU A 306 21.47 6.04 6.28
CA LEU A 306 21.49 7.11 5.30
C LEU A 306 22.91 7.61 5.06
N HIS A 307 23.20 8.04 3.83
CA HIS A 307 24.53 8.52 3.46
C HIS A 307 24.86 9.85 4.16
N PRO A 308 25.98 9.93 4.93
CA PRO A 308 26.31 11.09 5.73
C PRO A 308 26.58 12.35 4.88
N ILE A 309 26.91 12.19 3.61
CA ILE A 309 27.18 13.33 2.69
C ILE A 309 25.96 14.28 2.57
N TYR A 310 24.73 13.76 2.75
CA TYR A 310 23.50 14.54 2.66
C TYR A 310 23.13 15.30 3.92
N ILE A 311 23.89 15.14 5.03
CA ILE A 311 23.64 15.83 6.28
C ILE A 311 24.12 17.28 6.16
N ASN A 312 23.28 18.24 6.55
CA ASN A 312 23.66 19.64 6.67
C ASN A 312 24.45 19.87 7.97
N ILE A 313 25.67 20.41 7.86
CA ILE A 313 26.58 20.61 8.98
C ILE A 313 26.01 21.59 10.01
N GLU A 314 25.38 22.68 9.57
CA GLU A 314 24.83 23.71 10.46
C GLU A 314 23.62 23.22 11.27
N LYS A 315 22.97 22.12 10.81
CA LYS A 315 21.87 21.46 11.54
C LYS A 315 22.36 20.45 12.58
N MET A 316 23.61 20.01 12.50
CA MET A 316 24.21 19.12 13.51
C MET A 316 24.64 19.85 14.78
N GLY A 317 25.00 21.12 14.68
CA GLY A 317 25.43 21.87 15.85
C GLY A 317 26.07 23.23 15.51
N ARG A 318 26.28 24.04 16.54
CA ARG A 318 26.85 25.38 16.35
C ARG A 318 28.35 25.32 16.13
N LEU A 319 28.84 26.01 15.12
CA LEU A 319 30.26 26.25 14.88
C LEU A 319 30.73 27.49 15.67
N THR A 320 31.99 27.48 16.17
CA THR A 320 32.61 28.70 16.68
C THR A 320 32.80 29.74 15.58
N PRO A 321 32.97 31.04 15.90
CA PRO A 321 33.17 32.06 14.87
C PRO A 321 34.30 31.75 13.88
N ALA A 322 35.43 31.24 14.39
CA ALA A 322 36.56 30.87 13.54
C ALA A 322 36.25 29.66 12.62
N GLN A 323 35.58 28.65 13.19
CA GLN A 323 35.10 27.47 12.39
C GLN A 323 34.08 27.88 11.35
N LYS A 324 33.14 28.76 11.70
CA LYS A 324 32.12 29.25 10.79
C LYS A 324 32.73 30.03 9.62
N LYS A 325 33.70 30.89 9.89
CA LYS A 325 34.43 31.63 8.83
C LYS A 325 35.09 30.67 7.84
N LYS A 326 35.75 29.61 8.34
CA LYS A 326 36.37 28.59 7.49
C LYS A 326 35.30 27.79 6.72
N TYR A 327 34.24 27.41 7.39
CA TYR A 327 33.10 26.70 6.79
C TYR A 327 32.51 27.48 5.60
N GLU A 328 32.19 28.76 5.80
CA GLU A 328 31.61 29.61 4.76
C GLU A 328 32.53 29.79 3.56
N ALA A 329 33.82 29.95 3.80
CA ALA A 329 34.81 30.05 2.70
C ALA A 329 34.89 28.75 1.88
N THR A 330 34.89 27.59 2.54
CA THR A 330 34.92 26.27 1.89
C THR A 330 33.60 26.00 1.13
N LYS A 331 32.46 26.32 1.76
CA LYS A 331 31.13 26.22 1.15
C LYS A 331 31.06 27.05 -0.13
N ALA A 332 31.48 28.31 -0.09
CA ALA A 332 31.51 29.17 -1.27
C ALA A 332 32.39 28.59 -2.40
N ALA A 333 33.56 28.06 -2.04
CA ALA A 333 34.48 27.44 -3.02
C ALA A 333 33.87 26.18 -3.67
N PHE A 334 33.18 25.33 -2.91
CA PHE A 334 32.49 24.14 -3.43
C PHE A 334 31.27 24.50 -4.27
N ASN A 335 30.50 25.49 -3.85
CA ASN A 335 29.31 25.93 -4.58
C ASN A 335 29.66 26.61 -5.91
N ALA A 336 30.82 27.22 -6.02
CA ALA A 336 31.32 27.82 -7.26
C ALA A 336 31.73 26.79 -8.34
N LYS A 337 31.98 25.51 -7.96
CA LYS A 337 32.30 24.46 -8.93
C LYS A 337 31.07 24.08 -9.77
N ALA A 338 31.25 23.96 -11.08
CA ALA A 338 30.20 23.52 -12.00
C ALA A 338 29.73 22.08 -11.70
N ILE A 339 30.66 21.21 -11.29
CA ILE A 339 30.42 19.81 -10.98
C ILE A 339 30.73 19.60 -9.48
N ALA A 340 29.84 18.86 -8.77
CA ALA A 340 30.06 18.48 -7.40
C ALA A 340 31.31 17.57 -7.29
N ASP A 341 32.21 17.90 -6.38
CA ASP A 341 33.39 17.11 -6.06
C ASP A 341 33.11 16.24 -4.87
N TYR A 342 32.57 15.04 -5.13
CA TYR A 342 32.10 14.11 -4.09
C TYR A 342 33.15 13.88 -3.01
N GLN A 343 34.40 13.54 -3.42
CA GLN A 343 35.45 13.18 -2.47
C GLN A 343 35.81 14.35 -1.55
N CYS A 344 36.06 15.52 -2.16
CA CYS A 344 36.41 16.70 -1.38
C CYS A 344 35.30 17.14 -0.44
N VAL A 345 34.05 17.08 -0.88
CA VAL A 345 32.89 17.42 -0.07
C VAL A 345 32.74 16.43 1.10
N TYR A 346 32.86 15.13 0.81
CA TYR A 346 32.78 14.08 1.83
C TYR A 346 33.84 14.26 2.90
N ASP A 347 35.11 14.39 2.49
CA ASP A 347 36.25 14.53 3.40
C ASP A 347 36.15 15.77 4.31
N GLU A 348 35.72 16.90 3.74
CA GLU A 348 35.51 18.11 4.54
C GLU A 348 34.32 17.98 5.49
N LYS A 349 33.20 17.39 5.07
CA LYS A 349 32.05 17.14 5.97
C LYS A 349 32.45 16.23 7.11
N MET A 350 33.18 15.15 6.86
CA MET A 350 33.64 14.23 7.90
C MET A 350 34.54 14.90 8.94
N LYS A 351 35.35 15.91 8.56
CA LYS A 351 36.11 16.70 9.53
C LYS A 351 35.20 17.47 10.50
N TYR A 352 34.16 18.12 9.96
CA TYR A 352 33.16 18.82 10.78
C TYR A 352 32.35 17.87 11.66
N PHE A 353 31.93 16.71 11.15
CA PHE A 353 31.18 15.71 11.91
C PHE A 353 32.01 15.19 13.09
N LYS A 354 33.27 14.83 12.86
CA LYS A 354 34.18 14.39 13.93
C LYS A 354 34.41 15.50 14.97
N LEU A 355 34.52 16.75 14.53
CA LEU A 355 34.70 17.90 15.40
C LEU A 355 33.49 18.13 16.30
N LEU A 356 32.28 18.16 15.71
CA LEU A 356 31.03 18.36 16.43
C LEU A 356 30.77 17.18 17.39
N PHE A 357 30.95 15.95 16.91
CA PHE A 357 30.77 14.75 17.73
C PHE A 357 31.71 14.74 18.95
N LYS A 358 33.00 15.06 18.73
CA LYS A 358 33.96 15.12 19.86
C LYS A 358 33.54 16.10 20.94
N ARG A 359 32.92 17.21 20.58
CA ARG A 359 32.43 18.23 21.51
C ARG A 359 31.15 17.80 22.22
N ASP A 360 30.18 17.24 21.48
CA ASP A 360 28.80 17.11 21.91
C ASP A 360 28.40 15.66 22.29
N LYS A 361 29.31 14.67 22.15
CA LYS A 361 29.03 13.23 22.31
C LYS A 361 28.39 12.87 23.66
N GLU A 362 28.83 13.52 24.77
CA GLU A 362 28.31 13.21 26.11
C GLU A 362 26.86 13.68 26.26
N ALA A 363 26.55 14.88 25.77
CA ALA A 363 25.19 15.39 25.72
C ALA A 363 24.29 14.56 24.80
N LEU A 364 24.83 14.13 23.63
CA LEU A 364 24.11 13.27 22.70
C LEU A 364 23.74 11.94 23.36
N PHE A 365 24.69 11.21 23.92
CA PHE A 365 24.45 9.90 24.53
C PHE A 365 23.55 9.93 25.75
N SER A 366 23.48 11.06 26.44
CA SER A 366 22.58 11.25 27.59
C SER A 366 21.17 11.67 27.19
N SER A 367 20.95 12.10 25.93
CA SER A 367 19.64 12.55 25.45
C SER A 367 18.62 11.41 25.32
N GLU A 368 17.38 11.70 25.64
CA GLU A 368 16.29 10.71 25.49
C GLU A 368 16.00 10.36 24.02
N GLU A 369 16.20 11.30 23.11
CA GLU A 369 16.08 11.08 21.67
C GLU A 369 17.07 10.02 21.19
N TYR A 370 18.34 10.11 21.60
CA TYR A 370 19.36 9.13 21.25
C TYR A 370 19.05 7.75 21.83
N LYS A 371 18.69 7.69 23.11
CA LYS A 371 18.34 6.42 23.78
C LYS A 371 17.14 5.74 23.12
N SER A 372 16.09 6.53 22.82
CA SER A 372 14.91 6.01 22.10
C SER A 372 15.24 5.56 20.69
N PHE A 373 16.08 6.30 19.97
CA PHE A 373 16.54 5.92 18.65
C PHE A 373 17.35 4.62 18.70
N TRP A 374 18.30 4.51 19.62
CA TRP A 374 19.12 3.32 19.82
C TRP A 374 18.25 2.10 20.09
N ALA A 375 17.36 2.17 21.08
CA ALA A 375 16.50 1.05 21.46
C ALA A 375 15.61 0.53 20.32
N LYS A 376 15.22 1.41 19.39
CA LYS A 376 14.40 1.03 18.24
C LYS A 376 15.20 0.47 17.07
N ASN A 377 16.51 0.70 17.03
CA ASN A 377 17.33 0.43 15.85
C ASN A 377 18.58 -0.43 16.17
N GLU A 378 18.75 -0.88 17.40
CA GLU A 378 19.94 -1.60 17.89
C GLU A 378 20.26 -2.83 17.01
N GLU A 379 19.23 -3.57 16.59
CA GLU A 379 19.34 -4.79 15.79
C GLU A 379 20.17 -4.60 14.52
N TRP A 380 20.01 -3.49 13.82
CA TRP A 380 20.75 -3.20 12.59
C TRP A 380 21.91 -2.23 12.81
N LEU A 381 21.79 -1.32 13.79
CA LEU A 381 22.75 -0.24 14.01
C LEU A 381 24.07 -0.74 14.60
N GLU A 382 24.02 -1.70 15.52
CA GLU A 382 25.23 -2.27 16.16
C GLU A 382 26.09 -3.04 15.13
N PRO A 383 25.57 -3.99 14.34
CA PRO A 383 26.34 -4.64 13.28
C PRO A 383 26.89 -3.65 12.25
N TYR A 384 26.11 -2.65 11.87
CA TYR A 384 26.54 -1.61 10.95
C TYR A 384 27.69 -0.79 11.50
N ALA A 385 27.61 -0.33 12.76
CA ALA A 385 28.67 0.41 13.41
C ALA A 385 29.96 -0.42 13.54
N ALA A 386 29.84 -1.73 13.88
CA ALA A 386 30.97 -2.66 13.94
C ALA A 386 31.63 -2.84 12.55
N PHE A 387 30.81 -2.95 11.49
CA PHE A 387 31.31 -3.00 10.11
C PHE A 387 32.11 -1.73 9.76
N LEU A 388 31.57 -0.54 10.02
CA LEU A 388 32.25 0.74 9.75
C LEU A 388 33.58 0.84 10.53
N ALA A 389 33.58 0.48 11.81
CA ALA A 389 34.80 0.49 12.64
C ALA A 389 35.88 -0.48 12.15
N LYS A 390 35.49 -1.60 11.51
CA LYS A 390 36.41 -2.56 10.90
C LYS A 390 36.92 -2.08 9.54
N ARG A 391 36.05 -1.46 8.74
CA ARG A 391 36.39 -0.88 7.43
C ARG A 391 37.42 0.26 7.57
N ASP A 392 37.27 1.11 8.59
CA ASP A 392 38.09 2.32 8.79
C ASP A 392 39.45 2.05 9.47
N LYS A 393 39.76 0.77 9.82
CA LYS A 393 41.07 0.32 10.33
C LYS A 393 42.02 -0.04 9.22
#